data_dadc358ae40184fd82ad43228bd2902e
#
_entry.id   dadc358ae40184fd82ad43228bd2902e
#
_cell.length_a   1.000
_cell.length_b   1.000
_cell.length_c   1.000
_cell.angle_alpha   90.00
_cell.angle_beta   90.00
_cell.angle_gamma   90.00
#
_symmetry.space_group_name_H-M   'P 1'
#
loop_
_entity.id
_entity.type
_entity.pdbx_description
1 polymer ?
#
loop_
_entity_poly.entity_id
_entity_poly.type
_entity_poly.pdbx_seq_one_letter_code
_entity_poly.pdbx_strand_id
1 'polypeptide(L)'
;MNIKILFFLLVFLSNSLWAGKLKINIKNIYEKVGSIHFALYNEAEFFPEKKGKILGLVKDAEEIFKEGLLIEDLKESNYAVAIFHDENSNDKFDTFLSIPQEKYGFSNNAEVFFGPPSFEDASFFVGIDDFIEIDIELR
;
A
#
# COMPACT_ATOMS: atom_id res chain seq x y z
N MET A 1 34.02 -0.08 55.55
CA MET A 1 33.71 0.77 54.39
C MET A 1 32.63 0.05 53.57
N ASN A 2 31.35 0.46 53.73
CA ASN A 2 30.20 -0.22 53.10
C ASN A 2 29.93 0.44 51.76
N ILE A 3 30.29 -0.26 50.68
CA ILE A 3 29.96 0.14 49.32
C ILE A 3 28.53 -0.31 49.06
N LYS A 4 27.58 0.66 49.07
CA LYS A 4 26.23 0.45 48.59
C LYS A 4 26.28 0.47 47.07
N ILE A 5 26.20 -0.71 46.45
CA ILE A 5 26.02 -0.87 45.02
C ILE A 5 24.56 -0.50 44.72
N LEU A 6 24.36 0.68 44.15
CA LEU A 6 23.07 1.14 43.66
C LEU A 6 22.82 0.45 42.29
N PHE A 7 22.00 -0.61 42.29
CA PHE A 7 21.54 -1.27 41.08
C PHE A 7 20.54 -0.34 40.39
N PHE A 8 21.01 0.36 39.35
CA PHE A 8 20.13 1.13 38.46
C PHE A 8 19.43 0.14 37.53
N LEU A 9 18.19 -0.24 37.89
CA LEU A 9 17.35 -1.07 37.04
C LEU A 9 16.91 -0.20 35.85
N LEU A 10 17.62 -0.33 34.73
CA LEU A 10 17.20 0.27 33.45
C LEU A 10 15.98 -0.50 32.95
N VAL A 11 14.79 0.01 33.28
CA VAL A 11 13.55 -0.47 32.70
C VAL A 11 13.54 0.01 31.24
N PHE A 12 13.92 -0.87 30.32
CA PHE A 12 13.62 -0.68 28.92
C PHE A 12 12.09 -0.76 28.77
N LEU A 13 11.44 0.39 28.78
CA LEU A 13 10.09 0.52 28.24
C LEU A 13 10.20 0.20 26.75
N SER A 14 9.97 -1.05 26.39
CA SER A 14 9.66 -1.41 25.02
C SER A 14 8.35 -0.69 24.68
N ASN A 15 8.46 0.47 24.03
CA ASN A 15 7.34 1.05 23.33
C ASN A 15 6.97 0.06 22.23
N SER A 16 6.03 -0.83 22.51
CA SER A 16 5.33 -1.55 21.46
C SER A 16 4.66 -0.47 20.64
N LEU A 17 5.26 -0.11 19.52
CA LEU A 17 4.61 0.72 18.52
C LEU A 17 3.43 -0.09 17.99
N TRP A 18 2.27 0.22 18.52
CA TRP A 18 0.99 -0.33 18.11
C TRP A 18 0.74 0.19 16.70
N ALA A 19 0.87 -0.68 15.74
CA ALA A 19 0.80 -0.31 14.33
C ALA A 19 -0.02 -1.34 13.56
N GLY A 20 -0.88 -0.84 12.69
CA GLY A 20 -1.69 -1.67 11.83
C GLY A 20 -0.87 -2.34 10.73
N LYS A 21 -1.45 -3.39 10.15
CA LYS A 21 -0.90 -4.14 9.02
C LYS A 21 -1.94 -4.23 7.91
N LEU A 22 -1.47 -4.13 6.69
CA LEU A 22 -2.30 -4.24 5.49
C LEU A 22 -1.75 -5.33 4.59
N LYS A 23 -2.56 -6.35 4.32
CA LYS A 23 -2.31 -7.37 3.30
C LYS A 23 -3.11 -7.03 2.05
N ILE A 24 -2.44 -6.96 0.92
CA ILE A 24 -3.06 -6.70 -0.39
C ILE A 24 -2.88 -7.92 -1.26
N ASN A 25 -3.97 -8.50 -1.71
CA ASN A 25 -3.99 -9.54 -2.73
C ASN A 25 -4.43 -8.91 -4.05
N ILE A 26 -3.72 -9.22 -5.13
CA ILE A 26 -4.06 -8.70 -6.45
C ILE A 26 -4.69 -9.81 -7.28
N LYS A 27 -5.84 -9.51 -7.84
CA LYS A 27 -6.57 -10.39 -8.74
C LYS A 27 -6.35 -9.96 -10.20
N ASN A 28 -6.58 -10.90 -11.11
CA ASN A 28 -6.51 -10.67 -12.56
C ASN A 28 -5.11 -10.32 -13.10
N ILE A 29 -4.05 -10.79 -12.42
CA ILE A 29 -2.71 -10.83 -13.01
C ILE A 29 -2.67 -12.06 -13.94
N TYR A 30 -2.83 -11.84 -15.23
CA TYR A 30 -2.79 -12.94 -16.22
C TYR A 30 -1.36 -13.20 -16.71
N GLU A 31 -0.65 -12.15 -17.03
CA GLU A 31 0.77 -12.22 -17.38
C GLU A 31 1.62 -11.93 -16.14
N LYS A 32 2.48 -12.87 -15.76
CA LYS A 32 3.31 -12.76 -14.56
C LYS A 32 4.68 -12.18 -14.89
N VAL A 33 4.71 -11.21 -15.78
CA VAL A 33 5.93 -10.52 -16.23
C VAL A 33 5.92 -9.08 -15.74
N GLY A 34 7.09 -8.47 -15.72
CA GLY A 34 7.24 -7.08 -15.30
C GLY A 34 7.05 -6.87 -13.80
N SER A 35 6.52 -5.73 -13.42
CA SER A 35 6.41 -5.33 -12.03
C SER A 35 5.03 -4.76 -11.69
N ILE A 36 4.68 -4.86 -10.41
CA ILE A 36 3.51 -4.21 -9.84
C ILE A 36 3.96 -2.98 -9.08
N HIS A 37 3.43 -1.84 -9.44
CA HIS A 37 3.65 -0.57 -8.76
C HIS A 37 2.52 -0.30 -7.79
N PHE A 38 2.86 -0.07 -6.52
CA PHE A 38 1.94 0.26 -5.44
C PHE A 38 2.16 1.68 -4.98
N ALA A 39 1.08 2.39 -4.74
CA ALA A 39 1.10 3.69 -4.09
C ALA A 39 0.05 3.72 -2.99
N LEU A 40 0.47 4.08 -1.77
CA LEU A 40 -0.39 4.23 -0.59
C LEU A 40 -0.57 5.71 -0.29
N TYR A 41 -1.79 6.09 0.04
CA TYR A 41 -2.21 7.46 0.33
C TYR A 41 -3.00 7.48 1.64
N ASN A 42 -2.90 8.57 2.38
CA ASN A 42 -3.71 8.83 3.56
C ASN A 42 -4.38 10.21 3.56
N GLU A 43 -4.31 10.92 2.45
CA GLU A 43 -4.94 12.22 2.24
C GLU A 43 -5.57 12.30 0.85
N ALA A 44 -6.70 13.01 0.75
CA ALA A 44 -7.47 13.13 -0.49
C ALA A 44 -6.85 14.11 -1.49
N GLU A 45 -6.10 15.13 -1.03
CA GLU A 45 -5.69 16.28 -1.84
C GLU A 45 -4.97 15.91 -3.14
N PHE A 46 -4.11 14.89 -3.08
CA PHE A 46 -3.30 14.48 -4.23
C PHE A 46 -3.53 13.04 -4.66
N PHE A 47 -4.62 12.42 -4.19
CA PHE A 47 -4.93 11.06 -4.63
C PHE A 47 -5.50 11.08 -6.07
N PRO A 48 -5.05 10.19 -6.95
CA PRO A 48 -3.94 9.24 -6.84
C PRO A 48 -2.63 9.75 -7.50
N GLU A 49 -2.31 11.03 -7.38
CA GLU A 49 -1.12 11.63 -7.99
C GLU A 49 0.19 11.17 -7.30
N LYS A 50 1.25 11.08 -8.09
CA LYS A 50 2.58 10.63 -7.60
C LYS A 50 3.08 11.43 -6.39
N LYS A 51 2.81 12.73 -6.34
CA LYS A 51 3.26 13.63 -5.26
C LYS A 51 2.54 13.41 -3.92
N GLY A 52 1.34 12.81 -3.93
CA GLY A 52 0.54 12.58 -2.73
C GLY A 52 0.77 11.25 -2.04
N LYS A 53 1.52 10.33 -2.66
CA LYS A 53 1.76 9.03 -2.05
C LYS A 53 2.68 9.14 -0.84
N ILE A 54 2.29 8.47 0.25
CA ILE A 54 3.11 8.35 1.46
C ILE A 54 4.06 7.16 1.43
N LEU A 55 3.75 6.15 0.60
CA LEU A 55 4.58 4.99 0.33
C LEU A 55 4.44 4.59 -1.13
N GLY A 56 5.55 4.34 -1.78
CA GLY A 56 5.60 3.75 -3.11
C GLY A 56 6.48 2.50 -3.12
N LEU A 57 5.98 1.40 -3.66
CA LEU A 57 6.71 0.13 -3.77
C LEU A 57 6.61 -0.39 -5.20
N VAL A 58 7.68 -1.02 -5.65
CA VAL A 58 7.74 -1.74 -6.91
C VAL A 58 8.16 -3.17 -6.59
N LYS A 59 7.37 -4.14 -7.04
CA LYS A 59 7.56 -5.55 -6.76
C LYS A 59 7.41 -6.38 -8.03
N ASP A 60 8.14 -7.46 -8.10
CA ASP A 60 8.03 -8.44 -9.18
C ASP A 60 6.59 -9.00 -9.28
N ALA A 61 6.05 -9.06 -10.50
CA ALA A 61 4.66 -9.47 -10.71
C ALA A 61 4.41 -10.94 -10.33
N GLU A 62 5.38 -11.84 -10.52
CA GLU A 62 5.25 -13.24 -10.13
C GLU A 62 5.28 -13.40 -8.61
N GLU A 63 6.14 -12.64 -7.91
CA GLU A 63 6.18 -12.60 -6.44
C GLU A 63 4.83 -12.18 -5.88
N ILE A 64 4.28 -11.07 -6.39
CA ILE A 64 2.99 -10.54 -5.93
C ILE A 64 1.84 -11.49 -6.26
N PHE A 65 1.86 -12.15 -7.40
CA PHE A 65 0.85 -13.16 -7.74
C PHE A 65 0.80 -14.30 -6.71
N LYS A 66 1.96 -14.73 -6.22
CA LYS A 66 2.08 -15.85 -5.27
C LYS A 66 1.79 -15.44 -3.83
N GLU A 67 2.29 -14.29 -3.40
CA GLU A 67 2.38 -13.93 -2.00
C GLU A 67 1.53 -12.71 -1.62
N GLY A 68 1.11 -11.90 -2.60
CA GLY A 68 0.53 -10.59 -2.36
C GLY A 68 1.55 -9.61 -1.75
N LEU A 69 1.08 -8.49 -1.24
CA LEU A 69 1.91 -7.49 -0.57
C LEU A 69 1.50 -7.35 0.90
N LEU A 70 2.46 -7.39 1.81
CA LEU A 70 2.25 -7.04 3.21
C LEU A 70 2.92 -5.69 3.50
N ILE A 71 2.15 -4.77 4.05
CA ILE A 71 2.62 -3.48 4.56
C ILE A 71 2.43 -3.47 6.07
N GLU A 72 3.48 -3.21 6.80
CA GLU A 72 3.49 -3.17 8.26
C GLU A 72 3.73 -1.74 8.77
N ASP A 73 3.62 -1.56 10.06
CA ASP A 73 3.89 -0.30 10.76
C ASP A 73 3.01 0.88 10.29
N LEU A 74 1.76 0.59 9.92
CA LEU A 74 0.79 1.62 9.56
C LEU A 74 0.23 2.30 10.80
N LYS A 75 0.24 3.62 10.80
CA LYS A 75 -0.45 4.43 11.82
C LYS A 75 -1.97 4.33 11.61
N GLU A 76 -2.71 4.57 12.69
CA GLU A 76 -4.16 4.69 12.60
C GLU A 76 -4.56 5.82 11.62
N SER A 77 -5.25 5.46 10.55
CA SER A 77 -5.71 6.42 9.53
C SER A 77 -6.65 5.76 8.52
N ASN A 78 -7.29 6.59 7.69
CA ASN A 78 -7.86 6.15 6.43
C ASN A 78 -6.77 6.08 5.36
N TYR A 79 -6.78 5.01 4.59
CA TYR A 79 -5.82 4.78 3.51
C TYR A 79 -6.54 4.46 2.21
N ALA A 80 -5.93 4.84 1.10
CA ALA A 80 -6.31 4.37 -0.23
C ALA A 80 -5.08 3.84 -0.96
N VAL A 81 -5.28 2.85 -1.82
CA VAL A 81 -4.24 2.21 -2.62
C VAL A 81 -4.55 2.40 -4.09
N ALA A 82 -3.54 2.79 -4.86
CA ALA A 82 -3.53 2.74 -6.30
C ALA A 82 -2.41 1.80 -6.78
N ILE A 83 -2.72 0.96 -7.76
CA ILE A 83 -1.74 0.03 -8.33
C ILE A 83 -1.82 0.04 -9.84
N PHE A 84 -0.70 -0.29 -10.49
CA PHE A 84 -0.69 -0.66 -11.90
C PHE A 84 0.34 -1.76 -12.17
N HIS A 85 0.09 -2.50 -13.25
CA HIS A 85 0.96 -3.59 -13.69
C HIS A 85 1.79 -3.10 -14.88
N ASP A 86 3.06 -2.81 -14.61
CA ASP A 86 4.06 -2.43 -15.60
C ASP A 86 4.60 -3.71 -16.28
N GLU A 87 3.95 -4.15 -17.33
CA GLU A 87 4.29 -5.40 -18.03
C GLU A 87 5.58 -5.25 -18.86
N ASN A 88 5.91 -4.04 -19.31
CA ASN A 88 7.09 -3.78 -20.13
C ASN A 88 8.32 -3.29 -19.35
N SER A 89 8.19 -3.12 -18.02
CA SER A 89 9.26 -2.71 -17.10
C SER A 89 9.89 -1.36 -17.43
N ASN A 90 9.07 -0.39 -17.86
CA ASN A 90 9.52 0.96 -18.17
C ASN A 90 9.38 1.96 -17.02
N ASP A 91 8.86 1.51 -15.86
CA ASP A 91 8.61 2.30 -14.64
C ASP A 91 7.62 3.48 -14.84
N LYS A 92 6.72 3.35 -15.79
CA LYS A 92 5.72 4.37 -16.12
C LYS A 92 4.35 3.71 -16.28
N PHE A 93 3.31 4.43 -15.94
CA PHE A 93 1.95 4.05 -16.30
C PHE A 93 1.67 4.49 -17.73
N ASP A 94 1.62 3.54 -18.64
CA ASP A 94 1.47 3.81 -20.07
C ASP A 94 0.02 4.12 -20.44
N THR A 95 -0.15 5.22 -21.17
CA THR A 95 -1.44 5.65 -21.69
C THR A 95 -1.33 6.04 -23.17
N PHE A 96 -2.39 5.80 -23.92
CA PHE A 96 -2.54 6.32 -25.27
C PHE A 96 -3.81 7.17 -25.36
N LEU A 97 -3.67 8.45 -25.70
CA LEU A 97 -4.77 9.43 -25.70
C LEU A 97 -5.59 9.41 -24.38
N SER A 98 -4.87 9.37 -23.25
CA SER A 98 -5.44 9.25 -21.91
C SER A 98 -6.15 7.92 -21.60
N ILE A 99 -6.07 6.95 -22.49
CA ILE A 99 -6.61 5.60 -22.27
C ILE A 99 -5.47 4.72 -21.71
N PRO A 100 -5.62 4.10 -20.53
CA PRO A 100 -4.64 3.19 -20.00
C PRO A 100 -4.32 2.05 -20.98
N GLN A 101 -3.04 1.77 -21.15
CA GLN A 101 -2.54 0.63 -21.92
C GLN A 101 -2.08 -0.52 -21.01
N GLU A 102 -1.93 -0.22 -19.73
CA GLU A 102 -1.57 -1.16 -18.69
C GLU A 102 -2.73 -1.34 -17.71
N LYS A 103 -2.79 -2.50 -17.09
CA LYS A 103 -3.81 -2.80 -16.10
C LYS A 103 -3.56 -2.02 -14.81
N TYR A 104 -4.61 -1.60 -14.19
CA TYR A 104 -4.58 -0.84 -12.95
C TYR A 104 -5.74 -1.21 -12.05
N GLY A 105 -5.65 -0.81 -10.79
CA GLY A 105 -6.70 -1.03 -9.80
C GLY A 105 -6.57 -0.08 -8.61
N PHE A 106 -7.66 0.01 -7.87
CA PHE A 106 -7.75 0.81 -6.65
C PHE A 106 -8.36 -0.02 -5.52
N SER A 107 -8.01 0.32 -4.29
CA SER A 107 -8.67 -0.26 -3.11
C SER A 107 -10.20 -0.07 -3.18
N ASN A 108 -10.93 -0.95 -2.50
CA ASN A 108 -12.39 -1.07 -2.59
C ASN A 108 -12.90 -1.40 -4.01
N ASN A 109 -12.01 -1.74 -4.94
CA ASN A 109 -12.34 -1.87 -6.36
C ASN A 109 -13.10 -0.65 -6.90
N ALA A 110 -12.77 0.54 -6.38
CA ALA A 110 -13.44 1.79 -6.67
C ALA A 110 -13.54 2.03 -8.18
N GLU A 111 -14.73 2.42 -8.63
CA GLU A 111 -15.04 2.53 -10.04
C GLU A 111 -14.34 3.72 -10.70
N VAL A 112 -13.97 3.54 -11.96
CA VAL A 112 -13.33 4.55 -12.81
C VAL A 112 -14.27 4.86 -13.96
N PHE A 113 -14.71 6.12 -14.05
CA PHE A 113 -15.59 6.56 -15.14
C PHE A 113 -14.84 7.47 -16.13
N PHE A 114 -14.71 8.76 -15.84
CA PHE A 114 -14.00 9.73 -16.68
C PHE A 114 -12.63 10.14 -16.09
N GLY A 115 -12.13 9.38 -15.14
CA GLY A 115 -10.89 9.63 -14.42
C GLY A 115 -10.80 8.72 -13.21
N PRO A 116 -9.71 8.83 -12.42
CA PRO A 116 -9.54 8.00 -11.23
C PRO A 116 -10.66 8.23 -10.22
N PRO A 117 -10.91 7.26 -9.32
CA PRO A 117 -11.92 7.41 -8.27
C PRO A 117 -11.53 8.50 -7.28
N SER A 118 -12.47 8.94 -6.45
CA SER A 118 -12.17 9.79 -5.32
C SER A 118 -11.41 9.01 -4.24
N PHE A 119 -10.70 9.74 -3.37
CA PHE A 119 -10.09 9.13 -2.18
C PHE A 119 -11.15 8.47 -1.29
N GLU A 120 -12.31 9.09 -1.13
CA GLU A 120 -13.41 8.57 -0.32
C GLU A 120 -13.88 7.20 -0.83
N ASP A 121 -14.08 7.05 -2.14
CA ASP A 121 -14.51 5.78 -2.74
C ASP A 121 -13.47 4.66 -2.59
N ALA A 122 -12.19 4.99 -2.64
CA ALA A 122 -11.10 4.04 -2.55
C ALA A 122 -10.62 3.81 -1.10
N SER A 123 -11.01 4.64 -0.12
CA SER A 123 -10.43 4.60 1.21
C SER A 123 -11.02 3.51 2.10
N PHE A 124 -10.19 3.02 3.01
CA PHE A 124 -10.52 2.09 4.09
C PHE A 124 -9.74 2.48 5.35
N PHE A 125 -10.30 2.16 6.51
CA PHE A 125 -9.69 2.50 7.79
C PHE A 125 -8.77 1.39 8.28
N VAL A 126 -7.60 1.76 8.80
CA VAL A 126 -6.67 0.87 9.52
C VAL A 126 -6.50 1.44 10.92
N GLY A 127 -6.94 0.68 11.92
CA GLY A 127 -6.79 1.04 13.33
C GLY A 127 -5.48 0.56 13.92
N ILE A 128 -5.27 0.90 15.19
CA ILE A 128 -4.14 0.44 16.00
C ILE A 128 -4.24 -1.09 16.15
N ASP A 129 -3.14 -1.79 15.83
CA ASP A 129 -3.05 -3.26 15.85
C ASP A 129 -4.02 -4.02 14.92
N ASP A 130 -4.68 -3.33 13.99
CA ASP A 130 -5.51 -3.99 13.01
C ASP A 130 -4.66 -4.80 12.02
N PHE A 131 -5.20 -5.94 11.59
CA PHE A 131 -4.75 -6.66 10.41
C PHE A 131 -5.87 -6.60 9.37
N ILE A 132 -5.68 -5.74 8.37
CA ILE A 132 -6.64 -5.56 7.28
C ILE A 132 -6.15 -6.33 6.06
N GLU A 133 -7.04 -7.11 5.45
CA GLU A 133 -6.78 -7.81 4.20
C GLU A 133 -7.76 -7.33 3.14
N ILE A 134 -7.24 -6.91 1.99
CA ILE A 134 -8.02 -6.41 0.86
C ILE A 134 -7.64 -7.10 -0.43
N ASP A 135 -8.62 -7.28 -1.30
CA ASP A 135 -8.43 -7.74 -2.67
C ASP A 135 -8.58 -6.53 -3.62
N ILE A 136 -7.65 -6.38 -4.55
CA ILE A 136 -7.72 -5.37 -5.62
C ILE A 136 -7.71 -6.10 -6.96
N GLU A 137 -8.73 -5.84 -7.77
CA GLU A 137 -8.86 -6.39 -9.12
C GLU A 137 -8.25 -5.45 -10.13
N LEU A 138 -7.31 -5.96 -10.93
CA LEU A 138 -6.79 -5.27 -12.10
C LEU A 138 -7.80 -5.28 -13.25
N ARG A 139 -7.95 -4.14 -13.92
CA ARG A 139 -8.84 -3.95 -15.06
C ARG A 139 -8.16 -3.23 -16.22
#